data_08e9239fa66da25619bf3e35fa21c1db
#
_entry.id   08e9239fa66da25619bf3e35fa21c1db
#
_cell.length_a   1.000
_cell.length_b   1.000
_cell.length_c   1.000
_cell.angle_alpha   90.00
_cell.angle_beta   90.00
_cell.angle_gamma   90.00
#
_symmetry.space_group_name_H-M   'P 1'
#
loop_
_entity.id
_entity.type
_entity.pdbx_description
1 polymer ?
#
loop_
_entity_poly.entity_id
_entity_poly.type
_entity_poly.pdbx_seq_one_letter_code
_entity_poly.pdbx_strand_id
1 'polypeptide(L)'
;MSFVGFVQATDLTASGLCSALVLVLQKLGLDYKAKLIGQGYDGASVMSGKNVGVGKLLRNDAPLALYVHCHAHRLNLALVDCMKVVTQAAEFFVLLEHLYVFVSGSFVHAM
;
A
#
# COMPACT_ATOMS: atom_id res chain seq x y z
N MET A 1 10.24 12.91 -11.01
CA MET A 1 9.12 12.04 -10.56
C MET A 1 7.84 12.84 -10.65
N SER A 2 6.81 12.31 -11.29
CA SER A 2 5.54 12.99 -11.47
C SER A 2 4.40 12.17 -10.87
N PHE A 3 3.56 12.83 -10.10
CA PHE A 3 2.34 12.23 -9.56
C PHE A 3 1.26 12.25 -10.65
N VAL A 4 0.62 11.12 -10.90
CA VAL A 4 -0.33 10.96 -12.00
C VAL A 4 -1.79 11.14 -11.59
N GLY A 5 -2.13 10.95 -10.33
CA GLY A 5 -3.48 11.19 -9.85
C GLY A 5 -4.02 10.10 -8.93
N PHE A 6 -5.28 10.26 -8.56
CA PHE A 6 -6.03 9.30 -7.76
C PHE A 6 -7.10 8.62 -8.62
N VAL A 7 -7.38 7.36 -8.29
CA VAL A 7 -8.45 6.59 -8.94
C VAL A 7 -9.30 5.95 -7.85
N GLN A 8 -10.61 6.09 -7.97
CA GLN A 8 -11.54 5.43 -7.07
C GLN A 8 -11.61 3.94 -7.42
N ALA A 9 -11.26 3.09 -6.44
CA ALA A 9 -11.37 1.64 -6.59
C ALA A 9 -12.70 1.17 -6.02
N THR A 10 -13.58 0.64 -6.85
CA THR A 10 -14.86 0.06 -6.44
C THR A 10 -14.76 -1.44 -6.20
N ASP A 11 -13.90 -2.12 -6.97
CA ASP A 11 -13.60 -3.54 -6.80
C ASP A 11 -12.21 -3.67 -6.19
N LEU A 12 -12.15 -4.13 -4.93
CA LEU A 12 -10.92 -4.26 -4.16
C LEU A 12 -10.25 -5.64 -4.31
N THR A 13 -10.72 -6.48 -5.20
CA THR A 13 -10.03 -7.72 -5.53
C THR A 13 -8.74 -7.42 -6.31
N ALA A 14 -7.80 -8.36 -6.34
CA ALA A 14 -6.56 -8.20 -7.10
C ALA A 14 -6.84 -7.94 -8.58
N SER A 15 -7.78 -8.65 -9.16
CA SER A 15 -8.22 -8.47 -10.54
C SER A 15 -8.82 -7.09 -10.78
N GLY A 16 -9.68 -6.61 -9.90
CA GLY A 16 -10.30 -5.29 -10.00
C GLY A 16 -9.29 -4.17 -9.87
N LEU A 17 -8.36 -4.26 -8.92
CA LEU A 17 -7.30 -3.28 -8.74
C LEU A 17 -6.35 -3.24 -9.95
N CYS A 18 -5.98 -4.40 -10.46
CA CYS A 18 -5.15 -4.50 -11.66
C CYS A 18 -5.84 -3.85 -12.86
N SER A 19 -7.11 -4.11 -13.07
CA SER A 19 -7.91 -3.50 -14.15
C SER A 19 -7.96 -1.98 -14.02
N ALA A 20 -8.14 -1.46 -12.81
CA ALA A 20 -8.15 -0.02 -12.55
C ALA A 20 -6.81 0.63 -12.90
N LEU A 21 -5.70 0.00 -12.53
CA LEU A 21 -4.35 0.47 -12.87
C LEU A 21 -4.12 0.50 -14.38
N VAL A 22 -4.49 -0.58 -15.06
CA VAL A 22 -4.33 -0.70 -16.52
C VAL A 22 -5.14 0.38 -17.25
N LEU A 23 -6.37 0.64 -16.81
CA LEU A 23 -7.21 1.69 -17.39
C LEU A 23 -6.55 3.07 -17.27
N VAL A 24 -5.98 3.38 -16.12
CA VAL A 24 -5.28 4.66 -15.91
C VAL A 24 -4.07 4.79 -16.83
N LEU A 25 -3.26 3.74 -16.93
CA LEU A 25 -2.08 3.73 -17.80
C LEU A 25 -2.47 3.89 -19.26
N GLN A 26 -3.54 3.26 -19.69
CA GLN A 26 -4.08 3.39 -21.05
C GLN A 26 -4.61 4.79 -21.32
N LYS A 27 -5.33 5.40 -20.38
CA LYS A 27 -5.80 6.79 -20.51
C LYS A 27 -4.67 7.80 -20.65
N LEU A 28 -3.53 7.53 -20.01
CA LEU A 28 -2.34 8.36 -20.11
C LEU A 28 -1.54 8.10 -21.38
N GLY A 29 -1.96 7.17 -22.22
CA GLY A 29 -1.27 6.82 -23.46
C GLY A 29 0.04 6.07 -23.23
N LEU A 30 0.21 5.43 -22.08
CA LEU A 30 1.43 4.71 -21.73
C LEU A 30 1.31 3.24 -22.16
N ASP A 31 2.31 2.77 -22.90
CA ASP A 31 2.46 1.35 -23.23
C ASP A 31 3.14 0.64 -22.04
N TYR A 32 2.34 0.29 -21.04
CA TYR A 32 2.85 -0.30 -19.81
C TYR A 32 3.50 -1.68 -20.04
N LYS A 33 3.04 -2.44 -21.03
CA LYS A 33 3.58 -3.76 -21.32
C LYS A 33 5.05 -3.72 -21.73
N ALA A 34 5.45 -2.68 -22.45
CA ALA A 34 6.81 -2.50 -22.90
C ALA A 34 7.64 -1.59 -22.00
N LYS A 35 6.99 -0.63 -21.34
CA LYS A 35 7.68 0.46 -20.62
C LYS A 35 7.71 0.34 -19.12
N LEU A 36 6.81 -0.48 -18.52
CA LEU A 36 6.78 -0.65 -17.08
C LEU A 36 7.94 -1.54 -16.64
N ILE A 37 8.84 -0.97 -15.85
CA ILE A 37 10.07 -1.65 -15.39
C ILE A 37 10.07 -1.97 -13.91
N GLY A 38 9.12 -1.46 -13.16
CA GLY A 38 9.04 -1.72 -11.73
C GLY A 38 7.66 -1.45 -11.16
N GLN A 39 7.38 -2.09 -10.05
CA GLN A 39 6.16 -1.90 -9.29
C GLN A 39 6.47 -2.09 -7.81
N GLY A 40 5.88 -1.25 -6.96
CA GLY A 40 6.08 -1.30 -5.52
C GLY A 40 4.77 -1.15 -4.78
N TYR A 41 4.53 -2.05 -3.83
CA TYR A 41 3.32 -2.05 -3.02
C TYR A 41 3.65 -2.43 -1.58
N ASP A 42 2.68 -2.25 -0.68
CA ASP A 42 2.76 -2.81 0.66
C ASP A 42 2.64 -4.35 0.62
N GLY A 43 2.76 -4.98 1.78
CA GLY A 43 2.72 -6.45 1.87
C GLY A 43 1.33 -7.08 1.89
N ALA A 44 0.27 -6.33 1.61
CA ALA A 44 -1.08 -6.87 1.57
C ALA A 44 -1.18 -8.02 0.55
N SER A 45 -1.86 -9.10 0.91
CA SER A 45 -1.95 -10.29 0.06
C SER A 45 -2.60 -10.02 -1.30
N VAL A 46 -3.52 -9.06 -1.37
CA VAL A 46 -4.17 -8.63 -2.61
C VAL A 46 -3.17 -8.02 -3.58
N MET A 47 -2.10 -7.41 -3.07
CA MET A 47 -1.04 -6.78 -3.87
C MET A 47 0.11 -7.73 -4.18
N SER A 48 0.55 -8.49 -3.19
CA SER A 48 1.79 -9.30 -3.25
C SER A 48 1.57 -10.81 -3.37
N GLY A 49 0.33 -11.28 -3.38
CA GLY A 49 0.02 -12.70 -3.48
C GLY A 49 0.68 -13.36 -4.70
N LYS A 50 1.37 -14.49 -4.47
CA LYS A 50 2.22 -15.13 -5.50
C LYS A 50 1.48 -15.55 -6.76
N ASN A 51 0.22 -15.96 -6.62
CA ASN A 51 -0.56 -16.50 -7.74
C ASN A 51 -1.59 -15.52 -8.30
N VAL A 52 -2.19 -14.69 -7.44
CA VAL A 52 -3.34 -13.86 -7.79
C VAL A 52 -3.22 -12.40 -7.32
N GLY A 53 -2.09 -12.01 -6.74
CA GLY A 53 -1.88 -10.61 -6.34
C GLY A 53 -1.72 -9.68 -7.54
N VAL A 54 -1.95 -8.39 -7.32
CA VAL A 54 -1.82 -7.35 -8.37
C VAL A 54 -0.44 -7.40 -9.01
N GLY A 55 0.61 -7.56 -8.20
CA GLY A 55 1.99 -7.66 -8.70
C GLY A 55 2.18 -8.79 -9.70
N LYS A 56 1.59 -9.94 -9.44
CA LYS A 56 1.67 -11.09 -10.35
C LYS A 56 0.85 -10.87 -11.61
N LEU A 57 -0.37 -10.37 -11.47
CA LEU A 57 -1.25 -10.11 -12.62
C LEU A 57 -0.63 -9.08 -13.57
N LEU A 58 -0.09 -8.01 -13.02
CA LEU A 58 0.54 -6.96 -13.82
C LEU A 58 1.82 -7.47 -14.50
N ARG A 59 2.59 -8.30 -13.82
CA ARG A 59 3.81 -8.90 -14.38
C ARG A 59 3.54 -9.89 -15.50
N ASN A 60 2.38 -10.53 -15.52
CA ASN A 60 1.99 -11.39 -16.65
C ASN A 60 1.86 -10.58 -17.94
N ASP A 61 1.36 -9.35 -17.87
CA ASP A 61 1.23 -8.45 -19.02
C ASP A 61 2.52 -7.66 -19.29
N ALA A 62 3.24 -7.31 -18.25
CA ALA A 62 4.48 -6.52 -18.32
C ALA A 62 5.62 -7.29 -17.65
N PRO A 63 6.31 -8.21 -18.38
CA PRO A 63 7.31 -9.09 -17.76
C PRO A 63 8.51 -8.38 -17.16
N LEU A 64 8.80 -7.14 -17.59
CA LEU A 64 9.90 -6.34 -17.07
C LEU A 64 9.55 -5.58 -15.79
N ALA A 65 8.29 -5.61 -15.36
CA ALA A 65 7.80 -4.93 -14.17
C ALA A 65 8.21 -5.70 -12.91
N LEU A 66 9.44 -5.45 -12.44
CA LEU A 66 9.97 -6.09 -11.25
C LEU A 66 9.18 -5.65 -10.01
N TYR A 67 8.68 -6.61 -9.25
CA TYR A 67 7.97 -6.33 -8.00
C TYR A 67 8.94 -6.07 -6.85
N VAL A 68 8.71 -4.99 -6.13
CA VAL A 68 9.45 -4.66 -4.90
C VAL A 68 8.45 -4.39 -3.78
N HIS A 69 8.64 -5.05 -2.65
CA HIS A 69 7.89 -4.73 -1.44
C HIS A 69 8.31 -3.35 -0.94
N CYS A 70 7.34 -2.52 -0.57
CA CYS A 70 7.62 -1.17 -0.06
C CYS A 70 8.58 -1.22 1.14
N HIS A 71 9.75 -0.62 1.01
CA HIS A 71 10.76 -0.63 2.07
C HIS A 71 10.33 0.16 3.29
N ALA A 72 9.61 1.26 3.11
CA ALA A 72 9.06 2.04 4.22
C ALA A 72 8.05 1.20 5.03
N HIS A 73 7.20 0.44 4.36
CA HIS A 73 6.25 -0.46 5.01
C HIS A 73 6.96 -1.58 5.78
N ARG A 74 7.99 -2.19 5.18
CA ARG A 74 8.82 -3.23 5.83
C ARG A 74 9.53 -2.69 7.05
N LEU A 75 10.11 -1.49 6.96
CA LEU A 75 10.77 -0.84 8.09
C LEU A 75 9.78 -0.59 9.23
N ASN A 76 8.59 -0.09 8.91
CA ASN A 76 7.54 0.14 9.91
C ASN A 76 7.14 -1.15 10.63
N LEU A 77 6.95 -2.25 9.89
CA LEU A 77 6.63 -3.55 10.48
C LEU A 77 7.75 -4.04 11.40
N ALA A 78 9.00 -3.91 10.98
CA ALA A 78 10.15 -4.30 11.79
C ALA A 78 10.25 -3.49 13.09
N LEU A 79 10.02 -2.18 13.02
CA LEU A 79 9.99 -1.32 14.20
C LEU A 79 8.88 -1.70 15.16
N VAL A 80 7.67 -1.94 14.65
CA VAL A 80 6.53 -2.38 15.49
C VAL A 80 6.82 -3.71 16.16
N ASP A 81 7.39 -4.66 15.44
CA ASP A 81 7.75 -5.98 16.02
C ASP A 81 8.84 -5.86 17.08
N CYS A 82 9.86 -5.04 16.87
CA CYS A 82 10.89 -4.75 17.86
C CYS A 82 10.30 -4.12 19.13
N MET A 83 9.38 -3.20 18.97
CA MET A 83 8.77 -2.48 20.09
C MET A 83 7.84 -3.36 20.94
N LYS A 84 7.23 -4.38 20.36
CA LYS A 84 6.41 -5.34 21.10
C LYS A 84 7.21 -6.15 22.13
N VAL A 85 8.52 -6.30 21.93
CA VAL A 85 9.40 -7.04 22.84
C VAL A 85 9.79 -6.19 24.05
N VAL A 86 9.76 -4.87 23.96
CA VAL A 86 10.12 -3.95 25.03
C VAL A 86 8.86 -3.48 25.72
N THR A 87 8.64 -3.91 26.98
CA THR A 87 7.42 -3.59 27.75
C THR A 87 7.18 -2.10 27.87
N GLN A 88 8.22 -1.31 28.15
CA GLN A 88 8.12 0.14 28.29
C GLN A 88 7.69 0.83 27.00
N ALA A 89 8.18 0.36 25.86
CA ALA A 89 7.78 0.89 24.56
C ALA A 89 6.31 0.55 24.26
N ALA A 90 5.86 -0.65 24.57
CA ALA A 90 4.46 -1.05 24.42
C ALA A 90 3.53 -0.19 25.25
N GLU A 91 3.88 0.09 26.51
CA GLU A 91 3.13 0.98 27.40
C GLU A 91 3.07 2.41 26.85
N PHE A 92 4.18 2.90 26.36
CA PHE A 92 4.25 4.23 25.73
C PHE A 92 3.32 4.36 24.53
N PHE A 93 3.27 3.37 23.66
CA PHE A 93 2.38 3.38 22.49
C PHE A 93 0.90 3.28 22.86
N VAL A 94 0.56 2.50 23.87
CA VAL A 94 -0.81 2.47 24.41
C VAL A 94 -1.21 3.84 24.93
N LEU A 95 -0.30 4.52 25.62
CA LEU A 95 -0.54 5.86 26.14
C LEU A 95 -0.75 6.87 25.00
N LEU A 96 0.09 6.81 23.96
CA LEU A 96 -0.07 7.66 22.77
C LEU A 96 -1.40 7.41 22.06
N GLU A 97 -1.81 6.18 21.94
CA GLU A 97 -3.10 5.82 21.35
C GLU A 97 -4.26 6.41 22.14
N HIS A 98 -4.23 6.28 23.45
CA HIS A 98 -5.23 6.88 24.33
C HIS A 98 -5.27 8.40 24.21
N LEU A 99 -4.12 9.05 24.15
CA LEU A 99 -4.02 10.49 23.94
C LEU A 99 -4.60 10.89 22.60
N TYR A 100 -4.27 10.18 21.55
CA TYR A 100 -4.79 10.43 20.20
C TYR A 100 -6.32 10.33 20.18
N VAL A 101 -6.88 9.27 20.74
CA VAL A 101 -8.34 9.06 20.81
C VAL A 101 -9.00 10.19 21.62
N PHE A 102 -8.42 10.58 22.75
CA PHE A 102 -8.93 11.66 23.58
C PHE A 102 -8.96 13.01 22.82
N VAL A 103 -7.84 13.36 22.18
CA VAL A 103 -7.74 14.63 21.43
C VAL A 103 -8.68 14.62 20.22
N SER A 104 -8.75 13.52 19.49
CA SER A 104 -9.64 13.37 18.34
C SER A 104 -11.11 13.46 18.74
N GLY A 105 -11.48 12.80 19.85
CA GLY A 105 -12.82 12.86 20.41
C GLY A 105 -13.20 14.28 20.87
N SER A 106 -12.30 14.96 21.56
CA SER A 106 -12.51 16.34 22.01
C SER A 106 -12.68 17.29 20.83
N PHE A 107 -11.88 17.11 19.80
CA PHE A 107 -11.97 17.95 18.60
C PHE A 107 -13.31 17.78 17.88
N VAL A 108 -13.78 16.55 17.75
CA VAL A 108 -15.07 16.25 17.12
C VAL A 108 -16.23 16.85 17.92
N HIS A 109 -16.16 16.81 19.24
CA HIS A 109 -17.18 17.39 20.10
C HIS A 109 -17.12 18.94 20.13
N ALA A 110 -15.98 19.53 19.82
CA ALA A 110 -15.84 21.00 19.75
C ALA A 110 -16.38 21.58 18.43
N MET A 111 -16.57 20.75 17.45
CA MET A 111 -17.16 21.12 16.16
C MET A 111 -18.67 20.94 16.17
#